data_4c0ba6308a31e682b41fe4dc574a8f44
#
_entry.id   4c0ba6308a31e682b41fe4dc574a8f44
#
_cell.length_a   1.000
_cell.length_b   1.000
_cell.length_c   1.000
_cell.angle_alpha   90.00
_cell.angle_beta   90.00
_cell.angle_gamma   90.00
#
_symmetry.space_group_name_H-M   'P 1'
#
loop_
_entity.id
_entity.type
_entity.pdbx_description
1 polymer ?
#
loop_
_entity_poly.entity_id
_entity_poly.type
_entity_poly.pdbx_seq_one_letter_code
_entity_poly.pdbx_strand_id
1 'polypeptide(L)'
;MKILVTGGGGFLGRHLIKMLIERGHQVESFSRSNHPVLDRLGIKSLKGDLTNYSQVLAACEGKDAIFHVASKVGMWGKWKDFYEINVKGTKNILNAAKEANVPYLIYTSTASVVFDKNDITGGNENLPYSKSPQNFYQKSKIIAEKMILSQNDIKAVALRPHLIFGEDDPHIIPKIIEAAKAGKLKKIGDGQNLVDVTYVENAAHAHILALEKLITNPKINGSAYFIGQENPVNLWEFINSILSLNNAPIVTKSISLNVSIFLGKIMEIIYGFLGILGIQKEPPMTSFIAMQLGKSHYFSQAKAKADLGYYPLVSLYSAMERLKIRL
;
A
#
# COMPACT_ATOMS: atom_id res chain seq x y z
N MET A 1 -9.06 5.44 -22.85
CA MET A 1 -7.62 5.77 -22.69
C MET A 1 -6.82 4.48 -22.75
N LYS A 2 -5.57 4.57 -23.18
CA LYS A 2 -4.57 3.48 -23.10
C LYS A 2 -3.79 3.64 -21.81
N ILE A 3 -3.91 2.70 -20.90
CA ILE A 3 -3.41 2.82 -19.54
C ILE A 3 -2.39 1.73 -19.22
N LEU A 4 -1.27 2.12 -18.65
CA LEU A 4 -0.28 1.20 -18.08
C LEU A 4 -0.50 1.07 -16.58
N VAL A 5 -0.59 -0.18 -16.08
CA VAL A 5 -0.62 -0.48 -14.64
C VAL A 5 0.62 -1.28 -14.28
N THR A 6 1.57 -0.69 -13.56
CA THR A 6 2.68 -1.47 -13.02
C THR A 6 2.22 -2.25 -11.79
N GLY A 7 2.63 -3.50 -11.68
CA GLY A 7 2.19 -4.36 -10.58
C GLY A 7 0.73 -4.80 -10.68
N GLY A 8 0.17 -4.84 -11.90
CA GLY A 8 -1.22 -5.21 -12.14
C GLY A 8 -1.62 -6.59 -11.62
N GLY A 9 -0.69 -7.55 -11.55
CA GLY A 9 -0.94 -8.87 -10.96
C GLY A 9 -0.96 -8.91 -9.42
N GLY A 10 -0.58 -7.81 -8.75
CA GLY A 10 -0.65 -7.68 -7.30
C GLY A 10 -2.07 -7.48 -6.78
N PHE A 11 -2.22 -7.48 -5.46
CA PHE A 11 -3.52 -7.40 -4.78
C PHE A 11 -4.34 -6.16 -5.22
N LEU A 12 -3.82 -4.95 -5.02
CA LEU A 12 -4.49 -3.73 -5.47
C LEU A 12 -4.56 -3.64 -6.99
N GLY A 13 -3.47 -4.01 -7.69
CA GLY A 13 -3.37 -3.85 -9.15
C GLY A 13 -4.44 -4.59 -9.93
N ARG A 14 -4.80 -5.83 -9.54
CA ARG A 14 -5.84 -6.61 -10.22
C ARG A 14 -7.24 -6.02 -10.05
N HIS A 15 -7.57 -5.48 -8.87
CA HIS A 15 -8.85 -4.80 -8.63
C HIS A 15 -8.93 -3.49 -9.42
N LEU A 16 -7.83 -2.73 -9.46
CA LEU A 16 -7.73 -1.51 -10.26
C LEU A 16 -7.91 -1.80 -11.76
N ILE A 17 -7.22 -2.82 -12.28
CA ILE A 17 -7.35 -3.24 -13.69
C ILE A 17 -8.79 -3.61 -14.01
N LYS A 18 -9.44 -4.45 -13.19
CA LYS A 18 -10.84 -4.83 -13.39
C LYS A 18 -11.75 -3.61 -13.50
N MET A 19 -11.63 -2.67 -12.56
CA MET A 19 -12.45 -1.46 -12.56
C MET A 19 -12.14 -0.52 -13.74
N LEU A 20 -10.90 -0.49 -14.24
CA LEU A 20 -10.52 0.29 -15.43
C LEU A 20 -11.14 -0.30 -16.70
N ILE A 21 -11.16 -1.64 -16.84
CA ILE A 21 -11.79 -2.33 -17.98
C ILE A 21 -13.30 -2.06 -17.98
N GLU A 22 -13.96 -2.19 -16.82
CA GLU A 22 -15.40 -1.92 -16.66
C GLU A 22 -15.76 -0.48 -17.08
N ARG A 23 -14.80 0.46 -17.03
CA ARG A 23 -14.94 1.84 -17.52
C ARG A 23 -14.55 2.02 -19.01
N GLY A 24 -14.28 0.94 -19.73
CA GLY A 24 -13.97 0.96 -21.16
C GLY A 24 -12.53 1.42 -21.49
N HIS A 25 -11.59 1.38 -20.54
CA HIS A 25 -10.19 1.68 -20.80
C HIS A 25 -9.46 0.49 -21.40
N GLN A 26 -8.50 0.75 -22.29
CA GLN A 26 -7.53 -0.23 -22.76
C GLN A 26 -6.38 -0.31 -21.74
N VAL A 27 -6.22 -1.46 -21.10
CA VAL A 27 -5.26 -1.62 -20.00
C VAL A 27 -4.18 -2.62 -20.37
N GLU A 28 -2.93 -2.26 -20.13
CA GLU A 28 -1.78 -3.17 -20.16
C GLU A 28 -1.13 -3.23 -18.78
N SER A 29 -0.68 -4.40 -18.37
CA SER A 29 0.02 -4.60 -17.09
C SER A 29 1.51 -4.76 -17.33
N PHE A 30 2.35 -4.13 -16.52
CA PHE A 30 3.80 -4.31 -16.53
C PHE A 30 4.27 -4.98 -15.24
N SER A 31 4.89 -6.15 -15.35
CA SER A 31 5.39 -6.93 -14.20
C SER A 31 6.47 -7.94 -14.61
N ARG A 32 7.25 -8.43 -13.61
CA ARG A 32 8.31 -9.43 -13.84
C ARG A 32 7.77 -10.81 -14.21
N SER A 33 6.57 -11.14 -13.76
CA SER A 33 5.96 -12.46 -13.91
C SER A 33 4.63 -12.36 -14.65
N ASN A 34 4.25 -13.40 -15.35
CA ASN A 34 2.91 -13.56 -15.86
C ASN A 34 1.97 -13.87 -14.70
N HIS A 35 0.76 -13.40 -14.81
CA HIS A 35 -0.28 -13.57 -13.79
C HIS A 35 -1.54 -14.15 -14.41
N PRO A 36 -1.87 -15.44 -14.18
CA PRO A 36 -3.03 -16.11 -14.83
C PRO A 36 -4.36 -15.38 -14.60
N VAL A 37 -4.48 -14.60 -13.52
CA VAL A 37 -5.68 -13.78 -13.29
C VAL A 37 -5.83 -12.67 -14.33
N LEU A 38 -4.73 -12.09 -14.82
CA LEU A 38 -4.76 -11.07 -15.88
C LEU A 38 -5.05 -11.68 -17.24
N ASP A 39 -4.53 -12.86 -17.51
CA ASP A 39 -4.79 -13.61 -18.77
C ASP A 39 -6.29 -13.91 -18.88
N ARG A 40 -6.95 -14.32 -17.80
CA ARG A 40 -8.41 -14.53 -17.74
C ARG A 40 -9.23 -13.27 -17.97
N LEU A 41 -8.66 -12.10 -17.66
CA LEU A 41 -9.28 -10.79 -17.94
C LEU A 41 -8.98 -10.27 -19.37
N GLY A 42 -8.24 -11.02 -20.18
CA GLY A 42 -7.82 -10.61 -21.52
C GLY A 42 -6.80 -9.48 -21.53
N ILE A 43 -6.05 -9.30 -20.43
CA ILE A 43 -5.10 -8.21 -20.26
C ILE A 43 -3.74 -8.57 -20.83
N LYS A 44 -3.25 -7.72 -21.73
CA LYS A 44 -1.88 -7.85 -22.24
C LYS A 44 -0.89 -7.59 -21.11
N SER A 45 -0.13 -8.61 -20.76
CA SER A 45 0.93 -8.56 -19.78
C SER A 45 2.27 -8.28 -20.45
N LEU A 46 2.83 -7.09 -20.18
CA LEU A 46 4.17 -6.71 -20.61
C LEU A 46 5.17 -7.21 -19.54
N LYS A 47 5.96 -8.20 -19.92
CA LYS A 47 6.97 -8.77 -19.02
C LYS A 47 8.20 -7.87 -18.99
N GLY A 48 8.59 -7.42 -17.78
CA GLY A 48 9.79 -6.61 -17.61
C GLY A 48 10.08 -6.26 -16.15
N ASP A 49 11.25 -5.66 -15.95
CA ASP A 49 11.73 -5.23 -14.63
C ASP A 49 11.76 -3.69 -14.56
N LEU A 50 11.21 -3.11 -13.49
CA LEU A 50 11.25 -1.67 -13.23
C LEU A 50 12.68 -1.10 -13.15
N THR A 51 13.66 -1.94 -12.81
CA THR A 51 15.06 -1.53 -12.75
C THR A 51 15.74 -1.43 -14.13
N ASN A 52 15.09 -1.97 -15.18
CA ASN A 52 15.55 -1.92 -16.55
C ASN A 52 14.83 -0.79 -17.31
N TYR A 53 15.55 0.31 -17.54
CA TYR A 53 14.97 1.52 -18.13
C TYR A 53 14.38 1.30 -19.53
N SER A 54 15.07 0.57 -20.41
CA SER A 54 14.59 0.35 -21.78
C SER A 54 13.27 -0.45 -21.82
N GLN A 55 13.10 -1.43 -20.92
CA GLN A 55 11.84 -2.17 -20.80
C GLN A 55 10.70 -1.29 -20.26
N VAL A 56 11.02 -0.40 -19.32
CA VAL A 56 10.05 0.56 -18.76
C VAL A 56 9.65 1.58 -19.83
N LEU A 57 10.60 2.10 -20.61
CA LEU A 57 10.33 3.04 -21.70
C LEU A 57 9.41 2.43 -22.75
N ALA A 58 9.73 1.25 -23.26
CA ALA A 58 8.88 0.54 -24.21
C ALA A 58 7.46 0.27 -23.69
N ALA A 59 7.31 0.04 -22.39
CA ALA A 59 5.99 -0.12 -21.77
C ALA A 59 5.21 1.21 -21.67
N CYS A 60 5.88 2.34 -21.58
CA CYS A 60 5.26 3.67 -21.49
C CYS A 60 4.84 4.23 -22.87
N GLU A 61 5.43 3.75 -23.97
CA GLU A 61 5.13 4.25 -25.32
C GLU A 61 3.65 4.15 -25.67
N GLY A 62 3.09 5.25 -26.17
CA GLY A 62 1.70 5.37 -26.61
C GLY A 62 0.65 5.20 -25.51
N LYS A 63 1.01 5.41 -24.24
CA LYS A 63 0.07 5.43 -23.12
C LYS A 63 -0.42 6.84 -22.80
N ASP A 64 -1.68 6.92 -22.38
CA ASP A 64 -2.31 8.16 -21.94
C ASP A 64 -2.11 8.40 -20.44
N ALA A 65 -1.97 7.33 -19.65
CA ALA A 65 -1.80 7.41 -18.19
C ALA A 65 -1.05 6.18 -17.65
N ILE A 66 -0.39 6.38 -16.51
CA ILE A 66 0.30 5.32 -15.76
C ILE A 66 -0.26 5.27 -14.34
N PHE A 67 -0.67 4.07 -13.90
CA PHE A 67 -0.86 3.76 -12.49
C PHE A 67 0.37 3.01 -11.99
N HIS A 68 1.18 3.69 -11.17
CA HIS A 68 2.38 3.09 -10.61
C HIS A 68 2.07 2.46 -9.24
N VAL A 69 1.59 1.21 -9.29
CA VAL A 69 1.17 0.42 -8.12
C VAL A 69 2.29 -0.53 -7.63
N ALA A 70 3.18 -0.91 -8.54
CA ALA A 70 4.27 -1.84 -8.23
C ALA A 70 5.18 -1.30 -7.12
N SER A 71 5.41 -2.12 -6.12
CA SER A 71 6.29 -1.80 -5.00
C SER A 71 6.82 -3.08 -4.37
N LYS A 72 8.07 -3.05 -3.87
CA LYS A 72 8.50 -4.03 -2.90
C LYS A 72 7.91 -3.66 -1.55
N VAL A 73 7.01 -4.49 -1.06
CA VAL A 73 6.38 -4.38 0.26
C VAL A 73 7.12 -5.28 1.24
N GLY A 74 7.14 -4.92 2.51
CA GLY A 74 7.71 -5.72 3.58
C GLY A 74 8.29 -4.86 4.70
N MET A 75 8.32 -5.41 5.91
CA MET A 75 8.81 -4.69 7.10
C MET A 75 10.28 -4.98 7.37
N TRP A 76 10.88 -5.96 6.66
CA TRP A 76 12.25 -6.42 6.83
C TRP A 76 12.91 -6.72 5.48
N GLY A 77 14.24 -6.61 5.42
CA GLY A 77 15.05 -6.93 4.23
C GLY A 77 16.22 -5.97 4.04
N LYS A 78 16.95 -6.12 2.93
CA LYS A 78 18.10 -5.27 2.61
C LYS A 78 17.65 -3.95 1.99
N TRP A 79 18.30 -2.85 2.36
CA TRP A 79 18.06 -1.53 1.74
C TRP A 79 18.12 -1.57 0.21
N LYS A 80 19.11 -2.27 -0.34
CA LYS A 80 19.29 -2.41 -1.79
C LYS A 80 18.01 -2.86 -2.49
N ASP A 81 17.31 -3.86 -1.92
CA ASP A 81 16.13 -4.43 -2.56
C ASP A 81 14.95 -3.44 -2.62
N PHE A 82 14.77 -2.65 -1.54
CA PHE A 82 13.76 -1.60 -1.51
C PHE A 82 14.15 -0.42 -2.41
N TYR A 83 15.42 -0.05 -2.40
CA TYR A 83 15.93 1.04 -3.21
C TYR A 83 15.79 0.76 -4.70
N GLU A 84 16.24 -0.40 -5.16
CA GLU A 84 16.19 -0.76 -6.60
C GLU A 84 14.75 -0.73 -7.12
N ILE A 85 13.80 -1.33 -6.39
CA ILE A 85 12.42 -1.43 -6.88
C ILE A 85 11.64 -0.15 -6.63
N ASN A 86 11.64 0.37 -5.38
CA ASN A 86 10.75 1.46 -5.01
C ASN A 86 11.31 2.84 -5.39
N VAL A 87 12.64 3.01 -5.39
CA VAL A 87 13.25 4.31 -5.70
C VAL A 87 13.71 4.38 -7.15
N LYS A 88 14.62 3.49 -7.55
CA LYS A 88 15.14 3.45 -8.92
C LYS A 88 14.06 3.07 -9.92
N GLY A 89 13.21 2.08 -9.61
CA GLY A 89 12.05 1.72 -10.42
C GLY A 89 11.09 2.90 -10.63
N THR A 90 10.76 3.65 -9.57
CA THR A 90 9.93 4.86 -9.67
C THR A 90 10.62 5.95 -10.50
N LYS A 91 11.93 6.15 -10.33
CA LYS A 91 12.71 7.08 -11.17
C LYS A 91 12.65 6.68 -12.65
N ASN A 92 12.77 5.39 -12.94
CA ASN A 92 12.68 4.90 -14.31
C ASN A 92 11.27 5.15 -14.91
N ILE A 93 10.20 4.91 -14.14
CA ILE A 93 8.82 5.24 -14.56
C ILE A 93 8.68 6.73 -14.86
N LEU A 94 9.17 7.60 -14.00
CA LEU A 94 9.11 9.05 -14.22
C LEU A 94 9.84 9.47 -15.50
N ASN A 95 11.08 9.01 -15.67
CA ASN A 95 11.90 9.36 -16.84
C ASN A 95 11.26 8.79 -18.13
N ALA A 96 10.80 7.55 -18.10
CA ALA A 96 10.15 6.92 -19.26
C ALA A 96 8.82 7.57 -19.61
N ALA A 97 8.01 7.92 -18.60
CA ALA A 97 6.75 8.66 -18.83
C ALA A 97 7.00 10.02 -19.48
N LYS A 98 8.04 10.74 -19.05
CA LYS A 98 8.47 12.00 -19.64
C LYS A 98 8.94 11.83 -21.09
N GLU A 99 9.83 10.88 -21.36
CA GLU A 99 10.37 10.62 -22.70
C GLU A 99 9.28 10.12 -23.67
N ALA A 100 8.36 9.27 -23.20
CA ALA A 100 7.21 8.79 -23.97
C ALA A 100 6.03 9.79 -24.04
N ASN A 101 6.16 11.00 -23.46
CA ASN A 101 5.13 12.03 -23.39
C ASN A 101 3.81 11.53 -22.75
N VAL A 102 3.87 10.70 -21.70
CA VAL A 102 2.70 10.27 -20.93
C VAL A 102 2.28 11.37 -19.96
N PRO A 103 1.09 11.99 -20.11
CA PRO A 103 0.73 13.19 -19.38
C PRO A 103 0.32 12.97 -17.92
N TYR A 104 -0.14 11.77 -17.54
CA TYR A 104 -0.73 11.50 -16.24
C TYR A 104 -0.09 10.32 -15.52
N LEU A 105 0.21 10.51 -14.23
CA LEU A 105 0.76 9.47 -13.37
C LEU A 105 0.06 9.46 -12.01
N ILE A 106 -0.53 8.32 -11.65
CA ILE A 106 -1.12 8.08 -10.34
C ILE A 106 -0.22 7.11 -9.57
N TYR A 107 0.29 7.56 -8.44
CA TYR A 107 1.24 6.80 -7.63
C TYR A 107 0.58 6.22 -6.38
N THR A 108 0.72 4.92 -6.17
CA THR A 108 0.34 4.29 -4.92
C THR A 108 1.43 4.49 -3.88
N SER A 109 1.22 5.40 -2.96
CA SER A 109 2.07 5.61 -1.78
C SER A 109 1.55 4.81 -0.59
N THR A 110 1.73 5.31 0.62
CA THR A 110 1.29 4.69 1.87
C THR A 110 1.15 5.74 2.96
N ALA A 111 0.19 5.60 3.87
CA ALA A 111 0.08 6.46 5.04
C ALA A 111 1.33 6.40 5.95
N SER A 112 2.09 5.32 5.88
CA SER A 112 3.30 5.16 6.70
C SER A 112 4.39 6.20 6.43
N VAL A 113 4.35 6.93 5.30
CA VAL A 113 5.36 7.96 4.98
C VAL A 113 5.43 9.11 6.01
N VAL A 114 4.35 9.32 6.76
CA VAL A 114 4.27 10.34 7.83
C VAL A 114 4.33 9.75 9.24
N PHE A 115 4.35 8.43 9.39
CA PHE A 115 4.37 7.79 10.71
C PHE A 115 5.75 7.92 11.37
N ASP A 116 5.79 8.55 12.54
CA ASP A 116 7.02 8.78 13.30
C ASP A 116 6.82 8.49 14.80
N LYS A 117 6.79 7.23 15.19
CA LYS A 117 6.78 6.70 16.56
C LYS A 117 5.65 7.14 17.48
N ASN A 118 4.89 8.19 17.15
CA ASN A 118 3.81 8.73 17.96
C ASN A 118 2.44 8.36 17.40
N ASP A 119 1.41 8.49 18.24
CA ASP A 119 0.05 8.39 17.76
C ASP A 119 -0.25 9.51 16.75
N ILE A 120 -1.02 9.17 15.73
CA ILE A 120 -1.56 10.12 14.75
C ILE A 120 -3.09 10.00 14.83
N THR A 121 -3.73 11.05 15.27
CA THR A 121 -5.20 11.09 15.46
C THR A 121 -5.81 12.15 14.57
N GLY A 122 -6.40 11.72 13.44
CA GLY A 122 -7.00 12.62 12.46
C GLY A 122 -6.00 13.48 11.69
N GLY A 123 -4.76 12.97 11.51
CA GLY A 123 -3.73 13.70 10.78
C GLY A 123 -4.12 13.98 9.32
N ASN A 124 -3.68 15.10 8.75
CA ASN A 124 -3.94 15.46 7.35
C ASN A 124 -2.65 15.53 6.53
N GLU A 125 -2.76 15.89 5.26
CA GLU A 125 -1.65 15.91 4.31
C GLU A 125 -0.56 16.95 4.62
N ASN A 126 -0.79 17.87 5.55
CA ASN A 126 0.22 18.82 6.06
C ASN A 126 1.21 18.17 7.05
N LEU A 127 0.94 16.94 7.50
CA LEU A 127 1.89 16.21 8.33
C LEU A 127 3.23 16.05 7.58
N PRO A 128 4.36 16.34 8.26
CA PRO A 128 5.66 16.16 7.66
C PRO A 128 5.96 14.68 7.40
N TYR A 129 6.77 14.40 6.41
CA TYR A 129 7.37 13.07 6.27
C TYR A 129 8.14 12.68 7.53
N SER A 130 8.11 11.40 7.89
CA SER A 130 8.92 10.88 9.00
C SER A 130 10.38 11.30 8.84
N LYS A 131 10.93 11.91 9.91
CA LYS A 131 12.35 12.28 9.99
C LYS A 131 13.22 11.08 10.33
N SER A 132 12.65 10.05 10.93
CA SER A 132 13.33 8.82 11.36
C SER A 132 12.59 7.58 10.87
N PRO A 133 12.63 7.27 9.55
CA PRO A 133 11.96 6.10 9.00
C PRO A 133 12.34 4.83 9.74
N GLN A 134 11.35 4.05 10.17
CA GLN A 134 11.53 2.91 11.05
C GLN A 134 11.92 1.62 10.32
N ASN A 135 11.77 1.61 9.00
CA ASN A 135 12.19 0.51 8.14
C ASN A 135 12.53 1.01 6.73
N PHE A 136 13.12 0.13 5.93
CA PHE A 136 13.55 0.48 4.57
C PHE A 136 12.39 0.64 3.59
N TYR A 137 11.26 -0.03 3.82
CA TYR A 137 10.05 0.19 3.04
C TYR A 137 9.58 1.65 3.18
N GLN A 138 9.35 2.10 4.41
CA GLN A 138 8.95 3.47 4.70
C GLN A 138 9.93 4.50 4.09
N LYS A 139 11.24 4.29 4.32
CA LYS A 139 12.30 5.15 3.75
C LYS A 139 12.21 5.23 2.22
N SER A 140 12.06 4.09 1.56
CA SER A 140 11.99 4.04 0.09
C SER A 140 10.73 4.71 -0.46
N LYS A 141 9.58 4.55 0.24
CA LYS A 141 8.31 5.18 -0.15
C LYS A 141 8.34 6.70 0.02
N ILE A 142 8.99 7.22 1.07
CA ILE A 142 9.20 8.66 1.26
C ILE A 142 10.02 9.25 0.10
N ILE A 143 11.11 8.60 -0.29
CA ILE A 143 11.96 9.08 -1.40
C ILE A 143 11.18 9.05 -2.70
N ALA A 144 10.48 7.96 -2.98
CA ALA A 144 9.69 7.80 -4.21
C ALA A 144 8.55 8.82 -4.29
N GLU A 145 7.78 9.01 -3.22
CA GLU A 145 6.68 9.97 -3.21
C GLU A 145 7.18 11.41 -3.43
N LYS A 146 8.29 11.80 -2.77
CA LYS A 146 8.89 13.11 -3.01
C LYS A 146 9.28 13.31 -4.47
N MET A 147 9.84 12.30 -5.13
CA MET A 147 10.18 12.38 -6.56
C MET A 147 8.93 12.55 -7.42
N ILE A 148 7.85 11.82 -7.12
CA ILE A 148 6.58 11.90 -7.86
C ILE A 148 5.95 13.29 -7.72
N LEU A 149 5.85 13.81 -6.50
CA LEU A 149 5.14 15.05 -6.23
C LEU A 149 5.92 16.31 -6.64
N SER A 150 7.24 16.19 -6.85
CA SER A 150 8.08 17.32 -7.32
C SER A 150 8.14 17.48 -8.84
N GLN A 151 7.38 16.66 -9.61
CA GLN A 151 7.40 16.74 -11.07
C GLN A 151 6.56 17.91 -11.58
N ASN A 152 7.12 18.63 -12.57
CA ASN A 152 6.40 19.70 -13.28
C ASN A 152 6.03 19.28 -14.72
N ASP A 153 6.78 18.35 -15.31
CA ASP A 153 6.62 17.90 -16.69
C ASP A 153 5.52 16.84 -16.86
N ILE A 154 5.14 16.16 -15.78
CA ILE A 154 4.10 15.14 -15.76
C ILE A 154 3.11 15.53 -14.67
N LYS A 155 1.82 15.50 -14.97
CA LYS A 155 0.79 15.69 -13.94
C LYS A 155 0.71 14.43 -13.10
N ALA A 156 1.01 14.53 -11.80
CA ALA A 156 1.08 13.40 -10.91
C ALA A 156 0.41 13.67 -9.55
N VAL A 157 -0.20 12.63 -8.99
CA VAL A 157 -0.70 12.62 -7.61
C VAL A 157 -0.30 11.33 -6.90
N ALA A 158 -0.20 11.39 -5.58
CA ALA A 158 0.08 10.24 -4.74
C ALA A 158 -1.12 9.91 -3.85
N LEU A 159 -1.47 8.62 -3.77
CA LEU A 159 -2.48 8.14 -2.84
C LEU A 159 -1.80 7.41 -1.68
N ARG A 160 -2.23 7.71 -0.46
CA ARG A 160 -1.70 7.15 0.79
C ARG A 160 -2.75 6.25 1.46
N PRO A 161 -3.08 5.09 0.89
CA PRO A 161 -3.95 4.14 1.57
C PRO A 161 -3.27 3.58 2.82
N HIS A 162 -4.09 3.19 3.80
CA HIS A 162 -3.62 2.53 5.01
C HIS A 162 -4.26 1.16 5.16
N LEU A 163 -3.47 0.14 5.54
CA LEU A 163 -3.90 -1.24 5.79
C LEU A 163 -4.93 -1.73 4.76
N ILE A 164 -4.50 -1.86 3.50
CA ILE A 164 -5.38 -2.37 2.44
C ILE A 164 -5.72 -3.83 2.74
N PHE A 165 -7.02 -4.15 2.79
CA PHE A 165 -7.53 -5.49 3.05
C PHE A 165 -8.65 -5.84 2.06
N GLY A 166 -9.00 -7.11 1.96
CA GLY A 166 -10.09 -7.61 1.11
C GLY A 166 -9.94 -9.08 0.81
N GLU A 167 -10.81 -9.60 -0.06
CA GLU A 167 -10.75 -10.98 -0.53
C GLU A 167 -9.47 -11.22 -1.31
N ASP A 168 -8.89 -12.40 -1.10
CA ASP A 168 -7.60 -12.79 -1.69
C ASP A 168 -6.41 -11.89 -1.27
N ASP A 169 -6.50 -11.20 -0.12
CA ASP A 169 -5.34 -10.49 0.46
C ASP A 169 -4.20 -11.49 0.74
N PRO A 170 -3.03 -11.35 0.08
CA PRO A 170 -1.93 -12.29 0.30
C PRO A 170 -1.03 -11.93 1.48
N HIS A 171 -1.30 -10.84 2.19
CA HIS A 171 -0.34 -10.22 3.11
C HIS A 171 -0.81 -10.14 4.56
N ILE A 172 -1.93 -9.45 4.82
CA ILE A 172 -2.36 -9.10 6.18
C ILE A 172 -3.20 -10.24 6.78
N ILE A 173 -4.29 -10.60 6.12
CA ILE A 173 -5.27 -11.55 6.62
C ILE A 173 -4.64 -12.93 6.88
N PRO A 174 -3.89 -13.55 5.95
CA PRO A 174 -3.27 -14.85 6.19
C PRO A 174 -2.29 -14.84 7.36
N LYS A 175 -1.45 -13.80 7.48
CA LYS A 175 -0.48 -13.69 8.59
C LYS A 175 -1.16 -13.57 9.95
N ILE A 176 -2.25 -12.82 10.05
CA ILE A 176 -3.05 -12.69 11.27
C ILE A 176 -3.65 -14.04 11.67
N ILE A 177 -4.28 -14.75 10.74
CA ILE A 177 -4.90 -16.06 10.98
C ILE A 177 -3.85 -17.08 11.40
N GLU A 178 -2.72 -17.16 10.70
CA GLU A 178 -1.62 -18.06 11.01
C GLU A 178 -1.06 -17.80 12.40
N ALA A 179 -0.79 -16.53 12.74
CA ALA A 179 -0.27 -16.16 14.06
C ALA A 179 -1.27 -16.46 15.19
N ALA A 180 -2.58 -16.28 14.95
CA ALA A 180 -3.62 -16.60 15.92
C ALA A 180 -3.75 -18.12 16.13
N LYS A 181 -3.79 -18.90 15.05
CA LYS A 181 -3.83 -20.39 15.13
C LYS A 181 -2.59 -20.96 15.82
N ALA A 182 -1.43 -20.33 15.65
CA ALA A 182 -0.19 -20.70 16.34
C ALA A 182 -0.12 -20.20 17.81
N GLY A 183 -1.14 -19.50 18.32
CA GLY A 183 -1.16 -18.95 19.68
C GLY A 183 -0.12 -17.84 19.92
N LYS A 184 0.42 -17.26 18.85
CA LYS A 184 1.50 -16.24 18.91
C LYS A 184 0.98 -14.81 18.92
N LEU A 185 -0.27 -14.60 18.52
CA LEU A 185 -0.85 -13.25 18.42
C LEU A 185 -1.34 -12.77 19.79
N LYS A 186 -0.91 -11.56 20.17
CA LYS A 186 -1.32 -10.89 21.42
C LYS A 186 -1.65 -9.44 21.12
N LYS A 187 -2.64 -8.88 21.82
CA LYS A 187 -2.91 -7.45 21.80
C LYS A 187 -1.66 -6.69 22.27
N ILE A 188 -1.27 -5.64 21.56
CA ILE A 188 -0.15 -4.79 21.96
C ILE A 188 -0.71 -3.51 22.57
N GLY A 189 -0.27 -3.18 23.77
CA GLY A 189 -0.80 -2.06 24.55
C GLY A 189 -2.12 -2.42 25.24
N ASP A 190 -2.99 -1.42 25.42
CA ASP A 190 -4.31 -1.55 26.01
C ASP A 190 -5.37 -2.08 25.05
N GLY A 191 -5.06 -2.14 23.75
CA GLY A 191 -5.97 -2.59 22.71
C GLY A 191 -7.04 -1.57 22.32
N GLN A 192 -6.86 -0.29 22.67
CA GLN A 192 -7.81 0.79 22.37
C GLN A 192 -7.39 1.64 21.16
N ASN A 193 -6.28 1.29 20.51
CA ASN A 193 -5.75 2.06 19.39
C ASN A 193 -6.67 2.01 18.16
N LEU A 194 -6.87 3.20 17.58
CA LEU A 194 -7.68 3.41 16.38
C LEU A 194 -6.78 3.50 15.15
N VAL A 195 -7.18 2.84 14.08
CA VAL A 195 -6.45 2.84 12.80
C VAL A 195 -7.39 3.01 11.61
N ASP A 196 -6.86 3.56 10.53
CA ASP A 196 -7.54 3.44 9.24
C ASP A 196 -7.30 2.08 8.63
N VAL A 197 -8.34 1.56 8.00
CA VAL A 197 -8.27 0.42 7.09
C VAL A 197 -8.84 0.84 5.74
N THR A 198 -8.43 0.18 4.66
CA THR A 198 -8.92 0.51 3.33
C THR A 198 -9.31 -0.76 2.60
N TYR A 199 -10.57 -0.95 2.30
CA TYR A 199 -10.99 -2.06 1.46
C TYR A 199 -10.42 -1.91 0.05
N VAL A 200 -9.94 -2.99 -0.53
CA VAL A 200 -9.14 -2.96 -1.77
C VAL A 200 -9.86 -2.30 -2.95
N GLU A 201 -11.18 -2.51 -3.10
CA GLU A 201 -11.95 -1.85 -4.16
C GLU A 201 -12.07 -0.34 -3.92
N ASN A 202 -12.14 0.11 -2.67
CA ASN A 202 -12.14 1.53 -2.33
C ASN A 202 -10.79 2.18 -2.64
N ALA A 203 -9.69 1.46 -2.37
CA ALA A 203 -8.36 1.91 -2.78
C ALA A 203 -8.27 2.01 -4.32
N ALA A 204 -8.74 1.02 -5.07
CA ALA A 204 -8.77 1.04 -6.52
C ALA A 204 -9.64 2.19 -7.07
N HIS A 205 -10.82 2.39 -6.49
CA HIS A 205 -11.71 3.51 -6.84
C HIS A 205 -11.03 4.87 -6.66
N ALA A 206 -10.36 5.08 -5.53
CA ALA A 206 -9.63 6.31 -5.28
C ALA A 206 -8.57 6.62 -6.35
N HIS A 207 -7.89 5.57 -6.87
CA HIS A 207 -6.93 5.73 -7.96
C HIS A 207 -7.61 6.22 -9.24
N ILE A 208 -8.76 5.70 -9.57
CA ILE A 208 -9.53 6.11 -10.76
C ILE A 208 -10.01 7.54 -10.62
N LEU A 209 -10.62 7.90 -9.48
CA LEU A 209 -11.05 9.26 -9.20
C LEU A 209 -9.87 10.25 -9.29
N ALA A 210 -8.70 9.86 -8.79
CA ALA A 210 -7.50 10.69 -8.88
C ALA A 210 -7.11 10.97 -10.34
N LEU A 211 -7.16 9.99 -11.24
CA LEU A 211 -6.91 10.19 -12.67
C LEU A 211 -7.97 11.11 -13.29
N GLU A 212 -9.25 10.81 -13.10
CA GLU A 212 -10.38 11.58 -13.66
C GLU A 212 -10.32 13.07 -13.24
N LYS A 213 -10.01 13.30 -11.95
CA LYS A 213 -9.85 14.67 -11.43
C LYS A 213 -8.58 15.36 -11.89
N LEU A 214 -7.47 14.62 -12.02
CA LEU A 214 -6.21 15.19 -12.51
C LEU A 214 -6.32 15.66 -13.97
N ILE A 215 -7.15 15.01 -14.78
CA ILE A 215 -7.46 15.41 -16.15
C ILE A 215 -8.27 16.72 -16.16
N THR A 216 -9.30 16.82 -15.32
CA THR A 216 -10.26 17.93 -15.32
C THR A 216 -9.86 19.10 -14.43
N ASN A 217 -9.04 18.86 -13.41
CA ASN A 217 -8.57 19.87 -12.45
C ASN A 217 -7.05 19.80 -12.25
N PRO A 218 -6.25 20.50 -13.08
CA PRO A 218 -4.79 20.50 -12.95
C PRO A 218 -4.26 21.04 -11.62
N LYS A 219 -5.07 21.71 -10.81
CA LYS A 219 -4.65 22.26 -9.50
C LYS A 219 -4.29 21.19 -8.49
N ILE A 220 -4.77 19.96 -8.67
CA ILE A 220 -4.42 18.83 -7.80
C ILE A 220 -3.05 18.21 -8.13
N ASN A 221 -2.39 18.64 -9.20
CA ASN A 221 -1.04 18.18 -9.52
C ASN A 221 -0.09 18.38 -8.33
N GLY A 222 0.77 17.40 -8.08
CA GLY A 222 1.70 17.44 -6.95
C GLY A 222 1.06 17.21 -5.58
N SER A 223 -0.23 16.81 -5.53
CA SER A 223 -0.94 16.55 -4.27
C SER A 223 -0.81 15.10 -3.82
N ALA A 224 -0.82 14.91 -2.49
CA ALA A 224 -1.03 13.62 -1.85
C ALA A 224 -2.42 13.56 -1.21
N TYR A 225 -2.97 12.33 -1.02
CA TYR A 225 -4.28 12.11 -0.42
C TYR A 225 -4.27 10.88 0.46
N PHE A 226 -4.73 11.01 1.71
CA PHE A 226 -5.03 9.86 2.56
C PHE A 226 -6.32 9.19 2.11
N ILE A 227 -6.31 7.87 2.06
CA ILE A 227 -7.43 7.04 1.61
C ILE A 227 -7.72 5.99 2.67
N GLY A 228 -8.96 5.89 3.10
CA GLY A 228 -9.44 4.94 4.12
C GLY A 228 -10.92 4.63 3.97
N GLN A 229 -11.47 3.92 4.95
CA GLN A 229 -12.90 3.69 5.11
C GLN A 229 -13.61 4.93 5.70
N GLU A 230 -14.91 4.81 5.95
CA GLU A 230 -15.76 5.90 6.46
C GLU A 230 -15.27 6.48 7.80
N ASN A 231 -14.83 5.58 8.68
CA ASN A 231 -14.35 5.91 10.02
C ASN A 231 -13.13 5.02 10.38
N PRO A 232 -12.26 5.49 11.27
CA PRO A 232 -11.22 4.64 11.84
C PRO A 232 -11.86 3.52 12.68
N VAL A 233 -11.16 2.40 12.81
CA VAL A 233 -11.60 1.22 13.55
C VAL A 233 -10.68 0.95 14.74
N ASN A 234 -11.22 0.34 15.81
CA ASN A 234 -10.37 -0.28 16.80
C ASN A 234 -9.64 -1.46 16.14
N LEU A 235 -8.30 -1.41 16.11
CA LEU A 235 -7.50 -2.42 15.40
C LEU A 235 -7.74 -3.84 15.90
N TRP A 236 -7.86 -4.02 17.22
CA TRP A 236 -7.99 -5.35 17.81
C TRP A 236 -9.39 -5.93 17.69
N GLU A 237 -10.42 -5.09 17.66
CA GLU A 237 -11.78 -5.51 17.32
C GLU A 237 -11.87 -5.91 15.85
N PHE A 238 -11.24 -5.13 14.94
CA PHE A 238 -11.16 -5.46 13.52
C PHE A 238 -10.42 -6.79 13.29
N ILE A 239 -9.26 -7.00 13.93
CA ILE A 239 -8.52 -8.26 13.87
C ILE A 239 -9.38 -9.41 14.39
N ASN A 240 -10.03 -9.26 15.53
CA ASN A 240 -10.88 -10.31 16.12
C ASN A 240 -12.10 -10.62 15.24
N SER A 241 -12.65 -9.63 14.55
CA SER A 241 -13.72 -9.86 13.57
C SER A 241 -13.24 -10.73 12.40
N ILE A 242 -12.05 -10.43 11.85
CA ILE A 242 -11.42 -11.26 10.80
C ILE A 242 -11.18 -12.68 11.30
N LEU A 243 -10.65 -12.83 12.52
CA LEU A 243 -10.39 -14.15 13.11
C LEU A 243 -11.68 -14.95 13.29
N SER A 244 -12.74 -14.34 13.78
CA SER A 244 -14.05 -14.96 13.95
C SER A 244 -14.65 -15.43 12.63
N LEU A 245 -14.55 -14.62 11.56
CA LEU A 245 -15.00 -15.00 10.21
C LEU A 245 -14.25 -16.23 9.67
N ASN A 246 -13.00 -16.44 10.12
CA ASN A 246 -12.13 -17.53 9.68
C ASN A 246 -12.10 -18.72 10.65
N ASN A 247 -13.01 -18.80 11.61
CA ASN A 247 -13.00 -19.83 12.66
C ASN A 247 -11.63 -19.96 13.37
N ALA A 248 -10.91 -18.83 13.49
CA ALA A 248 -9.63 -18.78 14.16
C ALA A 248 -9.78 -18.26 15.61
N PRO A 249 -8.87 -18.64 16.53
CA PRO A 249 -8.94 -18.18 17.92
C PRO A 249 -8.83 -16.66 18.02
N ILE A 250 -9.77 -16.03 18.72
CA ILE A 250 -9.74 -14.58 19.00
C ILE A 250 -8.61 -14.24 19.98
N VAL A 251 -8.09 -13.02 19.86
CA VAL A 251 -7.00 -12.51 20.69
C VAL A 251 -7.57 -11.88 21.96
N THR A 252 -7.29 -12.50 23.10
CA THR A 252 -7.72 -12.00 24.42
C THR A 252 -6.55 -11.54 25.30
N LYS A 253 -5.36 -12.14 25.12
CA LYS A 253 -4.16 -11.82 25.90
C LYS A 253 -3.47 -10.56 25.36
N SER A 254 -2.96 -9.73 26.26
CA SER A 254 -2.22 -8.51 25.90
C SER A 254 -0.76 -8.56 26.36
N ILE A 255 0.04 -7.71 25.76
CA ILE A 255 1.44 -7.45 26.14
C ILE A 255 1.67 -5.94 26.07
N SER A 256 2.44 -5.38 27.02
CA SER A 256 2.77 -3.96 27.05
C SER A 256 3.47 -3.51 25.75
N LEU A 257 3.12 -2.32 25.26
CA LEU A 257 3.75 -1.73 24.07
C LEU A 257 5.27 -1.61 24.23
N ASN A 258 5.74 -1.12 25.38
CA ASN A 258 7.18 -0.95 25.62
C ASN A 258 7.93 -2.28 25.60
N VAL A 259 7.34 -3.34 26.19
CA VAL A 259 7.92 -4.69 26.15
C VAL A 259 7.94 -5.20 24.70
N SER A 260 6.87 -5.00 23.94
CA SER A 260 6.81 -5.43 22.54
C SER A 260 7.86 -4.70 21.67
N ILE A 261 8.04 -3.39 21.86
CA ILE A 261 9.07 -2.63 21.16
C ILE A 261 10.47 -3.14 21.53
N PHE A 262 10.72 -3.39 22.81
CA PHE A 262 12.01 -3.93 23.28
C PHE A 262 12.31 -5.30 22.68
N LEU A 263 11.34 -6.22 22.74
CA LEU A 263 11.48 -7.56 22.10
C LEU A 263 11.67 -7.45 20.58
N GLY A 264 10.95 -6.54 19.93
CA GLY A 264 11.12 -6.25 18.50
C GLY A 264 12.55 -5.84 18.16
N LYS A 265 13.16 -4.94 18.95
CA LYS A 265 14.56 -4.52 18.76
C LYS A 265 15.55 -5.69 18.95
N ILE A 266 15.33 -6.54 19.96
CA ILE A 266 16.16 -7.75 20.13
C ILE A 266 16.07 -8.64 18.90
N MET A 267 14.85 -8.89 18.41
CA MET A 267 14.65 -9.72 17.21
C MET A 267 15.33 -9.07 15.98
N GLU A 268 15.24 -7.76 15.81
CA GLU A 268 15.93 -7.04 14.72
C GLU A 268 17.46 -7.26 14.78
N ILE A 269 18.07 -7.23 15.96
CA ILE A 269 19.51 -7.49 16.15
C ILE A 269 19.83 -8.95 15.77
N ILE A 270 19.10 -9.92 16.33
CA ILE A 270 19.32 -11.35 16.08
C ILE A 270 19.19 -11.68 14.59
N TYR A 271 18.10 -11.22 13.96
CA TYR A 271 17.85 -11.49 12.53
C TYR A 271 18.78 -10.69 11.62
N GLY A 272 19.28 -9.53 12.07
CA GLY A 272 20.37 -8.81 11.42
C GLY A 272 21.65 -9.63 11.36
N PHE A 273 22.06 -10.24 12.48
CA PHE A 273 23.21 -11.17 12.53
C PHE A 273 23.00 -12.40 11.66
N LEU A 274 21.83 -13.05 11.72
CA LEU A 274 21.49 -14.16 10.84
C LEU A 274 21.58 -13.79 9.36
N GLY A 275 21.17 -12.57 9.02
CA GLY A 275 21.29 -12.03 7.67
C GLY A 275 22.72 -11.87 7.18
N ILE A 276 23.68 -11.55 8.07
CA ILE A 276 25.12 -11.50 7.77
C ILE A 276 25.62 -12.91 7.49
N LEU A 277 25.11 -13.93 8.21
CA LEU A 277 25.43 -15.35 8.00
C LEU A 277 24.71 -15.97 6.80
N GLY A 278 24.01 -15.17 5.97
CA GLY A 278 23.31 -15.63 4.77
C GLY A 278 21.90 -16.16 5.00
N ILE A 279 21.40 -16.20 6.24
CA ILE A 279 20.05 -16.67 6.59
C ILE A 279 19.06 -15.49 6.47
N GLN A 280 18.34 -15.43 5.35
CA GLN A 280 17.36 -14.37 5.09
C GLN A 280 15.96 -14.81 5.55
N LYS A 281 15.65 -14.56 6.82
CA LYS A 281 14.30 -14.74 7.37
C LYS A 281 13.78 -13.42 7.93
N GLU A 282 12.46 -13.22 7.84
CA GLU A 282 11.81 -12.08 8.52
C GLU A 282 11.69 -12.37 10.02
N PRO A 283 12.00 -11.40 10.90
CA PRO A 283 11.71 -11.55 12.32
C PRO A 283 10.20 -11.65 12.53
N PRO A 284 9.73 -12.45 13.48
CA PRO A 284 8.30 -12.58 13.77
C PRO A 284 7.69 -11.27 14.30
N MET A 285 8.51 -10.39 14.85
CA MET A 285 8.13 -9.06 15.34
C MET A 285 9.30 -8.10 15.12
N THR A 286 9.00 -6.89 14.65
CA THR A 286 9.93 -5.75 14.64
C THR A 286 9.42 -4.66 15.58
N SER A 287 10.29 -3.75 15.99
CA SER A 287 9.87 -2.57 16.77
C SER A 287 8.83 -1.74 16.03
N PHE A 288 8.94 -1.65 14.71
CA PHE A 288 7.96 -0.99 13.85
C PHE A 288 6.60 -1.69 13.89
N ILE A 289 6.56 -3.02 13.73
CA ILE A 289 5.30 -3.80 13.82
C ILE A 289 4.66 -3.60 15.19
N ALA A 290 5.46 -3.64 16.28
CA ALA A 290 4.94 -3.39 17.62
C ALA A 290 4.28 -2.01 17.75
N MET A 291 4.90 -0.97 17.20
CA MET A 291 4.32 0.38 17.18
C MET A 291 3.06 0.46 16.32
N GLN A 292 3.04 -0.17 15.14
CA GLN A 292 1.85 -0.21 14.27
C GLN A 292 0.67 -0.94 14.90
N LEU A 293 0.92 -1.97 15.71
CA LEU A 293 -0.12 -2.73 16.38
C LEU A 293 -0.58 -2.13 17.72
N GLY A 294 0.19 -1.21 18.31
CA GLY A 294 -0.11 -0.68 19.63
C GLY A 294 -0.38 0.82 19.68
N LYS A 295 -0.28 1.54 18.56
CA LYS A 295 -0.52 2.99 18.51
C LYS A 295 -1.69 3.32 17.57
N SER A 296 -2.32 4.47 17.83
CA SER A 296 -3.34 5.00 16.93
C SER A 296 -2.69 5.67 15.72
N HIS A 297 -3.21 5.38 14.53
CA HIS A 297 -2.81 6.05 13.29
C HIS A 297 -3.96 6.04 12.29
N TYR A 298 -4.71 7.12 12.33
CA TYR A 298 -5.80 7.39 11.38
C TYR A 298 -5.73 8.84 10.89
N PHE A 299 -6.30 9.09 9.70
CA PHE A 299 -6.06 10.31 8.94
C PHE A 299 -7.37 10.93 8.46
N SER A 300 -7.37 12.25 8.31
CA SER A 300 -8.46 12.98 7.71
C SER A 300 -8.51 12.72 6.21
N GLN A 301 -9.67 12.34 5.70
CA GLN A 301 -9.94 12.18 4.28
C GLN A 301 -10.61 13.43 3.67
N ALA A 302 -10.68 14.54 4.42
CA ALA A 302 -11.36 15.75 3.99
C ALA A 302 -10.84 16.28 2.64
N LYS A 303 -9.52 16.24 2.43
CA LYS A 303 -8.90 16.65 1.17
C LYS A 303 -9.28 15.71 0.02
N ALA A 304 -9.25 14.40 0.22
CA ALA A 304 -9.66 13.44 -0.80
C ALA A 304 -11.16 13.60 -1.17
N LYS A 305 -12.01 13.86 -0.19
CA LYS A 305 -13.44 14.16 -0.42
C LYS A 305 -13.63 15.43 -1.23
N ALA A 306 -12.95 16.52 -0.85
CA ALA A 306 -13.09 17.82 -1.51
C ALA A 306 -12.53 17.82 -2.94
N ASP A 307 -11.31 17.33 -3.13
CA ASP A 307 -10.59 17.44 -4.39
C ASP A 307 -10.95 16.33 -5.38
N LEU A 308 -11.10 15.09 -4.89
CA LEU A 308 -11.35 13.91 -5.72
C LEU A 308 -12.82 13.51 -5.76
N GLY A 309 -13.64 13.97 -4.81
CA GLY A 309 -14.98 13.45 -4.61
C GLY A 309 -14.96 12.03 -4.03
N TYR A 310 -13.91 11.67 -3.31
CA TYR A 310 -13.74 10.32 -2.78
C TYR A 310 -14.71 10.02 -1.64
N TYR A 311 -15.47 8.95 -1.81
CA TYR A 311 -16.21 8.26 -0.77
C TYR A 311 -16.02 6.75 -0.97
N PRO A 312 -15.92 5.96 0.10
CA PRO A 312 -15.87 4.50 -0.01
C PRO A 312 -17.06 3.97 -0.80
N LEU A 313 -16.83 3.19 -1.86
CA LEU A 313 -17.88 2.50 -2.62
C LEU A 313 -18.49 1.35 -1.82
N VAL A 314 -17.66 0.70 -1.03
CA VAL A 314 -18.01 -0.46 -0.22
C VAL A 314 -17.81 -0.08 1.23
N SER A 315 -18.89 -0.08 2.01
CA SER A 315 -18.82 0.17 3.45
C SER A 315 -17.98 -0.90 4.16
N LEU A 316 -17.45 -0.57 5.34
CA LEU A 316 -16.71 -1.56 6.14
C LEU A 316 -17.56 -2.79 6.43
N TYR A 317 -18.84 -2.59 6.77
CA TYR A 317 -19.78 -3.69 7.01
C TYR A 317 -19.89 -4.61 5.78
N SER A 318 -20.14 -4.04 4.60
CA SER A 318 -20.23 -4.82 3.35
C SER A 318 -18.92 -5.52 2.99
N ALA A 319 -17.78 -4.89 3.25
CA ALA A 319 -16.47 -5.49 3.03
C ALA A 319 -16.25 -6.73 3.92
N MET A 320 -16.63 -6.63 5.20
CA MET A 320 -16.54 -7.76 6.14
C MET A 320 -17.49 -8.91 5.76
N GLU A 321 -18.71 -8.62 5.32
CA GLU A 321 -19.63 -9.66 4.82
C GLU A 321 -19.07 -10.38 3.57
N ARG A 322 -18.41 -9.66 2.66
CA ARG A 322 -17.78 -10.28 1.47
C ARG A 322 -16.61 -11.21 1.84
N LEU A 323 -15.84 -10.85 2.88
CA LEU A 323 -14.79 -11.74 3.42
C LEU A 323 -15.38 -13.05 3.93
N LYS A 324 -16.57 -13.04 4.54
CA LYS A 324 -17.26 -14.21 5.07
C LYS A 324 -17.67 -15.22 3.99
N ILE A 325 -18.08 -14.74 2.82
CA ILE A 325 -18.62 -15.59 1.75
C ILE A 325 -17.53 -16.42 1.06
N ARG A 326 -16.26 -15.99 1.11
CA ARG A 326 -15.15 -16.63 0.37
C ARG A 326 -14.20 -17.48 1.22
N LEU A 327 -14.47 -17.56 2.51
CA LEU A 327 -13.66 -18.33 3.47
C LEU A 327 -14.43 -19.53 4.01
#